data_aadff7e5250dfdb27802a565b0a1272b
#
_entry.id   aadff7e5250dfdb27802a565b0a1272b
#
_cell.length_a   1.000
_cell.length_b   1.000
_cell.length_c   1.000
_cell.angle_alpha   90.00
_cell.angle_beta   90.00
_cell.angle_gamma   90.00
#
_symmetry.space_group_name_H-M   'P 1'
#
loop_
_entity.id
_entity.type
_entity.pdbx_description
1 polymer ?
#
loop_
_entity_poly.entity_id
_entity_poly.type
_entity_poly.pdbx_seq_one_letter_code
_entity_poly.pdbx_strand_id
1 'polypeptide(L)'
;MINPNWNNFLTKFNENPQINFEWFCYLMFCQEFKKPTGIFRYKNQSGIETNPIIKGDEVIGWHSKFYGTKLSENKSELLRMIVKCKNNYLGLTKIIFYTNKEWGQGENGNPSEIKKEVDQFANNFGIEIDWRTASFFESPFVAIENEKIAKHFFLPEKSIFDLLIEKQKHSENGRFQASSATPN
;
A
#
# COMPACT_ATOMS: atom_id res chain seq x y z
N MET A 1 3.65 -6.89 -15.72
CA MET A 1 3.44 -5.66 -14.89
C MET A 1 1.96 -5.50 -14.64
N ILE A 2 1.55 -5.33 -13.40
CA ILE A 2 0.15 -5.04 -13.06
C ILE A 2 -0.06 -3.53 -13.04
N ASN A 3 -1.22 -3.09 -13.54
CA ASN A 3 -1.65 -1.70 -13.43
C ASN A 3 -2.64 -1.58 -12.26
N PRO A 4 -2.34 -0.82 -11.20
CA PRO A 4 -3.24 -0.63 -10.08
C PRO A 4 -4.62 -0.12 -10.53
N ASN A 5 -5.66 -0.77 -10.07
CA ASN A 5 -7.04 -0.38 -10.35
C ASN A 5 -7.83 -0.28 -9.04
N TRP A 6 -7.99 0.94 -8.56
CA TRP A 6 -8.69 1.21 -7.30
C TRP A 6 -10.18 0.89 -7.36
N ASN A 7 -10.80 0.89 -8.55
CA ASN A 7 -12.20 0.46 -8.70
C ASN A 7 -12.32 -1.05 -8.49
N ASN A 8 -11.39 -1.84 -9.05
CA ASN A 8 -11.35 -3.29 -8.80
C ASN A 8 -11.10 -3.56 -7.30
N PHE A 9 -10.18 -2.82 -6.67
CA PHE A 9 -9.92 -2.92 -5.24
C PHE A 9 -11.20 -2.66 -4.44
N LEU A 10 -11.91 -1.56 -4.72
CA LEU A 10 -13.16 -1.21 -4.05
C LEU A 10 -14.27 -2.25 -4.28
N THR A 11 -14.40 -2.76 -5.51
CA THR A 11 -15.40 -3.79 -5.82
C THR A 11 -15.12 -5.07 -5.03
N LYS A 12 -13.84 -5.46 -4.95
CA LYS A 12 -13.41 -6.69 -4.24
C LYS A 12 -13.53 -6.59 -2.72
N PHE A 13 -13.24 -5.42 -2.16
CA PHE A 13 -13.14 -5.19 -0.72
C PHE A 13 -14.15 -4.15 -0.22
N ASN A 14 -15.34 -4.08 -0.85
CA ASN A 14 -16.36 -3.09 -0.59
C ASN A 14 -16.80 -3.00 0.88
N GLU A 15 -16.83 -4.12 1.60
CA GLU A 15 -17.22 -4.16 3.00
C GLU A 15 -16.17 -3.55 3.94
N ASN A 16 -14.89 -3.71 3.63
CA ASN A 16 -13.78 -3.30 4.51
C ASN A 16 -12.57 -2.78 3.74
N PRO A 17 -12.70 -1.73 2.91
CA PRO A 17 -11.60 -1.24 2.07
C PRO A 17 -10.41 -0.75 2.89
N GLN A 18 -10.64 -0.07 4.02
CA GLN A 18 -9.57 0.41 4.90
C GLN A 18 -8.71 -0.74 5.45
N ILE A 19 -9.34 -1.79 5.95
CA ILE A 19 -8.62 -2.94 6.55
C ILE A 19 -7.79 -3.66 5.49
N ASN A 20 -8.35 -3.87 4.30
CA ASN A 20 -7.64 -4.55 3.21
C ASN A 20 -6.51 -3.69 2.63
N PHE A 21 -6.70 -2.38 2.56
CA PHE A 21 -5.64 -1.45 2.18
C PHE A 21 -4.49 -1.45 3.20
N GLU A 22 -4.80 -1.47 4.48
CA GLU A 22 -3.82 -1.56 5.55
C GLU A 22 -3.02 -2.88 5.48
N TRP A 23 -3.67 -4.01 5.17
CA TRP A 23 -2.97 -5.28 4.90
C TRP A 23 -2.04 -5.19 3.70
N PHE A 24 -2.47 -4.54 2.62
CA PHE A 24 -1.62 -4.34 1.45
C PHE A 24 -0.38 -3.51 1.79
N CYS A 25 -0.58 -2.39 2.46
CA CYS A 25 0.52 -1.51 2.90
C CYS A 25 1.47 -2.24 3.87
N TYR A 26 0.95 -3.04 4.80
CA TYR A 26 1.74 -3.88 5.68
C TYR A 26 2.66 -4.83 4.91
N LEU A 27 2.13 -5.52 3.91
CA LEU A 27 2.93 -6.41 3.08
C LEU A 27 4.01 -5.65 2.31
N MET A 28 3.68 -4.47 1.75
CA MET A 28 4.66 -3.62 1.06
C MET A 28 5.74 -3.13 2.01
N PHE A 29 5.38 -2.69 3.20
CA PHE A 29 6.33 -2.30 4.24
C PHE A 29 7.28 -3.45 4.61
N CYS A 30 6.74 -4.65 4.82
CA CYS A 30 7.56 -5.82 5.12
C CYS A 30 8.53 -6.17 3.99
N GLN A 31 8.11 -6.06 2.73
CA GLN A 31 8.98 -6.30 1.58
C GLN A 31 10.09 -5.24 1.46
N GLU A 32 9.75 -3.97 1.60
CA GLU A 32 10.70 -2.86 1.50
C GLU A 32 11.77 -2.91 2.59
N PHE A 33 11.37 -3.17 3.82
CA PHE A 33 12.27 -3.19 4.98
C PHE A 33 12.81 -4.58 5.35
N LYS A 34 12.56 -5.58 4.50
CA LYS A 34 12.99 -6.98 4.71
C LYS A 34 12.58 -7.52 6.08
N LYS A 35 11.37 -7.19 6.51
CA LYS A 35 10.80 -7.68 7.77
C LYS A 35 9.96 -8.93 7.51
N PRO A 36 9.96 -9.92 8.43
CA PRO A 36 9.08 -11.07 8.30
C PRO A 36 7.62 -10.63 8.38
N THR A 37 6.79 -11.19 7.49
CA THR A 37 5.33 -11.04 7.54
C THR A 37 4.81 -11.79 8.76
N GLY A 38 4.40 -11.13 9.78
CA GLY A 38 4.02 -11.73 11.08
C GLY A 38 4.41 -10.86 12.25
N ILE A 39 4.98 -9.67 11.97
CA ILE A 39 5.15 -8.62 12.98
C ILE A 39 3.77 -8.30 13.52
N PHE A 40 3.64 -8.38 14.83
CA PHE A 40 2.37 -8.24 15.52
C PHE A 40 1.76 -6.86 15.26
N ARG A 41 0.55 -6.87 14.72
CA ARG A 41 -0.34 -5.72 14.61
C ARG A 41 -1.22 -5.68 15.84
N TYR A 42 -1.09 -4.68 16.68
CA TYR A 42 -2.03 -4.50 17.78
C TYR A 42 -3.32 -3.87 17.24
N LYS A 43 -4.44 -4.51 17.50
CA LYS A 43 -5.76 -3.93 17.23
C LYS A 43 -5.87 -2.61 18.00
N ASN A 44 -6.18 -1.51 17.31
CA ASN A 44 -6.26 -0.15 17.87
C ASN A 44 -4.92 0.47 18.29
N GLN A 45 -3.80 0.10 17.66
CA GLN A 45 -2.55 0.81 17.86
C GLN A 45 -2.72 2.29 17.47
N SER A 46 -2.28 3.20 18.33
CA SER A 46 -2.51 4.62 18.12
C SER A 46 -1.34 5.27 17.40
N GLY A 47 -1.58 5.77 16.19
CA GLY A 47 -0.64 6.58 15.41
C GLY A 47 0.14 5.83 14.34
N ILE A 48 0.77 4.68 14.64
CA ILE A 48 1.45 3.81 13.67
C ILE A 48 0.90 2.39 13.77
N GLU A 49 1.02 1.61 12.68
CA GLU A 49 0.33 0.33 12.55
C GLU A 49 1.10 -0.86 13.16
N THR A 50 2.41 -0.71 13.36
CA THR A 50 3.27 -1.71 14.01
C THR A 50 4.28 -1.01 14.90
N ASN A 51 5.05 -1.76 15.69
CA ASN A 51 6.21 -1.19 16.36
C ASN A 51 7.16 -0.54 15.34
N PRO A 52 7.75 0.63 15.66
CA PRO A 52 8.68 1.28 14.78
C PRO A 52 9.91 0.41 14.54
N ILE A 53 10.54 0.58 13.38
CA ILE A 53 11.81 -0.05 13.05
C ILE A 53 12.94 0.96 13.19
N ILE A 54 14.14 0.47 13.53
CA ILE A 54 15.34 1.30 13.61
C ILE A 54 16.21 0.99 12.38
N LYS A 55 16.62 2.05 11.67
CA LYS A 55 17.52 1.97 10.52
C LYS A 55 18.55 3.11 10.61
N GLY A 56 19.76 2.80 11.06
CA GLY A 56 20.73 3.82 11.43
C GLY A 56 20.18 4.69 12.57
N ASP A 57 20.18 6.01 12.37
CA ASP A 57 19.63 6.98 13.31
C ASP A 57 18.11 7.24 13.15
N GLU A 58 17.50 6.61 12.15
CA GLU A 58 16.07 6.77 11.88
C GLU A 58 15.24 5.78 12.72
N VAL A 59 14.23 6.29 13.39
CA VAL A 59 13.14 5.51 13.99
C VAL A 59 11.91 5.67 13.12
N ILE A 60 11.58 4.63 12.38
CA ILE A 60 10.61 4.66 11.30
C ILE A 60 9.33 3.95 11.74
N GLY A 61 8.22 4.67 11.74
CA GLY A 61 6.88 4.11 11.81
C GLY A 61 6.18 4.15 10.45
N TRP A 62 5.07 3.45 10.33
CA TRP A 62 4.23 3.56 9.14
C TRP A 62 2.75 3.67 9.52
N HIS A 63 1.99 4.30 8.64
CA HIS A 63 0.56 4.49 8.77
C HIS A 63 -0.10 4.34 7.41
N SER A 64 -1.35 3.88 7.37
CA SER A 64 -2.09 3.73 6.13
C SER A 64 -3.49 4.27 6.23
N LYS A 65 -3.97 4.90 5.15
CA LYS A 65 -5.31 5.43 5.09
C LYS A 65 -5.87 5.35 3.68
N PHE A 66 -7.01 4.69 3.57
CA PHE A 66 -7.78 4.65 2.35
C PHE A 66 -8.82 5.77 2.36
N TYR A 67 -8.64 6.77 1.50
CA TYR A 67 -9.52 7.92 1.43
C TYR A 67 -10.52 7.83 0.28
N GLY A 68 -11.78 8.17 0.56
CA GLY A 68 -12.81 8.41 -0.45
C GLY A 68 -12.71 9.79 -1.09
N THR A 69 -12.11 10.76 -0.39
CA THR A 69 -11.99 12.16 -0.79
C THR A 69 -10.53 12.55 -1.07
N LYS A 70 -10.28 13.80 -1.47
CA LYS A 70 -8.91 14.31 -1.72
C LYS A 70 -8.12 14.42 -0.41
N LEU A 71 -6.78 14.26 -0.48
CA LEU A 71 -5.92 14.41 0.70
C LEU A 71 -6.04 15.79 1.36
N SER A 72 -6.19 16.83 0.56
CA SER A 72 -6.35 18.20 1.07
C SER A 72 -7.58 18.37 1.96
N GLU A 73 -8.63 17.61 1.74
CA GLU A 73 -9.86 17.65 2.55
C GLU A 73 -9.69 16.97 3.91
N ASN A 74 -8.64 16.14 4.05
CA ASN A 74 -8.35 15.36 5.24
C ASN A 74 -7.24 15.96 6.13
N LYS A 75 -6.86 17.23 5.90
CA LYS A 75 -5.78 17.92 6.65
C LYS A 75 -5.92 17.77 8.16
N SER A 76 -7.09 18.01 8.73
CA SER A 76 -7.30 17.95 10.18
C SER A 76 -7.07 16.53 10.75
N GLU A 77 -7.38 15.49 9.98
CA GLU A 77 -7.11 14.10 10.37
C GLU A 77 -5.61 13.82 10.34
N LEU A 78 -4.92 14.27 9.30
CA LEU A 78 -3.47 14.14 9.14
C LEU A 78 -2.70 14.79 10.29
N LEU A 79 -3.08 16.03 10.64
CA LEU A 79 -2.45 16.73 11.77
C LEU A 79 -2.68 15.99 13.10
N ARG A 80 -3.88 15.48 13.35
CA ARG A 80 -4.17 14.67 14.55
C ARG A 80 -3.38 13.37 14.59
N MET A 81 -3.19 12.73 13.45
CA MET A 81 -2.37 11.52 13.33
C MET A 81 -0.91 11.83 13.73
N ILE A 82 -0.30 12.89 13.21
CA ILE A 82 1.06 13.30 13.55
C ILE A 82 1.22 13.51 15.05
N VAL A 83 0.29 14.21 15.68
CA VAL A 83 0.29 14.42 17.15
C VAL A 83 0.22 13.09 17.90
N LYS A 84 -0.65 12.18 17.47
CA LYS A 84 -0.75 10.84 18.10
C LYS A 84 0.54 10.04 17.94
N CYS A 85 1.18 10.09 16.76
CA CYS A 85 2.45 9.43 16.54
C CYS A 85 3.52 9.96 17.50
N LYS A 86 3.65 11.28 17.60
CA LYS A 86 4.63 11.92 18.49
C LYS A 86 4.42 11.58 19.96
N ASN A 87 3.17 11.62 20.41
CA ASN A 87 2.85 11.36 21.81
C ASN A 87 3.09 9.91 22.23
N ASN A 88 2.85 8.97 21.33
CA ASN A 88 3.00 7.54 21.61
C ASN A 88 4.42 7.02 21.37
N TYR A 89 5.20 7.70 20.51
CA TYR A 89 6.53 7.26 20.08
C TYR A 89 7.50 8.44 20.07
N LEU A 90 7.99 8.82 21.25
CA LEU A 90 8.84 10.03 21.45
C LEU A 90 10.09 10.05 20.56
N GLY A 91 10.65 8.88 20.26
CA GLY A 91 11.83 8.75 19.41
C GLY A 91 11.55 8.68 17.92
N LEU A 92 10.29 8.74 17.49
CA LEU A 92 9.92 8.64 16.07
C LEU A 92 10.48 9.81 15.27
N THR A 93 11.23 9.50 14.20
CA THR A 93 11.85 10.50 13.31
C THR A 93 11.25 10.50 11.91
N LYS A 94 10.62 9.37 11.50
CA LYS A 94 10.03 9.25 10.16
C LYS A 94 8.72 8.48 10.21
N ILE A 95 7.75 8.92 9.45
CA ILE A 95 6.49 8.21 9.17
C ILE A 95 6.39 7.92 7.69
N ILE A 96 6.27 6.63 7.33
CA ILE A 96 5.88 6.25 5.98
C ILE A 96 4.36 6.25 5.92
N PHE A 97 3.79 7.13 5.12
CA PHE A 97 2.35 7.28 5.01
C PHE A 97 1.83 6.76 3.68
N TYR A 98 1.15 5.63 3.73
CA TYR A 98 0.51 5.02 2.56
C TYR A 98 -0.90 5.54 2.36
N THR A 99 -1.23 5.91 1.12
CA THR A 99 -2.58 6.33 0.74
C THR A 99 -2.89 6.03 -0.73
N ASN A 100 -4.16 5.78 -1.01
CA ASN A 100 -4.69 5.56 -2.37
C ASN A 100 -4.94 6.86 -3.14
N LYS A 101 -4.56 8.01 -2.62
CA LYS A 101 -4.78 9.33 -3.26
C LYS A 101 -3.45 10.02 -3.52
N GLU A 102 -3.45 10.88 -4.56
CA GLU A 102 -2.37 11.81 -4.81
C GLU A 102 -2.61 13.14 -4.12
N TRP A 103 -1.51 13.82 -3.80
CA TRP A 103 -1.59 15.24 -3.49
C TRP A 103 -1.93 16.01 -4.76
N GLY A 104 -2.85 16.99 -4.63
CA GLY A 104 -3.10 17.94 -5.71
C GLY A 104 -1.84 18.75 -6.03
N GLN A 105 -1.65 19.09 -7.30
CA GLN A 105 -0.63 20.07 -7.68
C GLN A 105 -1.06 21.46 -7.26
N GLY A 106 -0.13 22.23 -6.70
CA GLY A 106 -0.25 23.66 -6.52
C GLY A 106 0.11 24.41 -7.80
N GLU A 107 0.21 25.73 -7.70
CA GLU A 107 0.62 26.57 -8.82
C GLU A 107 2.04 26.24 -9.29
N ASN A 108 2.25 26.31 -10.61
CA ASN A 108 3.55 26.08 -11.25
C ASN A 108 4.17 24.68 -10.98
N GLY A 109 3.35 23.66 -10.77
CA GLY A 109 3.85 22.29 -10.53
C GLY A 109 4.42 22.04 -9.13
N ASN A 110 4.35 23.02 -8.23
CA ASN A 110 4.77 22.87 -6.85
C ASN A 110 3.80 21.97 -6.06
N PRO A 111 4.24 21.36 -4.94
CA PRO A 111 3.33 20.72 -4.01
C PRO A 111 2.24 21.69 -3.53
N SER A 112 1.01 21.19 -3.32
CA SER A 112 -0.08 22.01 -2.80
C SER A 112 0.29 22.66 -1.46
N GLU A 113 -0.21 23.84 -1.18
CA GLU A 113 0.05 24.56 0.09
C GLU A 113 -0.32 23.69 1.31
N ILE A 114 -1.41 22.94 1.21
CA ILE A 114 -1.85 22.04 2.30
C ILE A 114 -0.83 20.93 2.56
N LYS A 115 -0.20 20.37 1.51
CA LYS A 115 0.88 19.40 1.70
C LYS A 115 2.05 20.02 2.45
N LYS A 116 2.48 21.21 2.03
CA LYS A 116 3.58 21.94 2.70
C LYS A 116 3.27 22.22 4.16
N GLU A 117 2.05 22.62 4.47
CA GLU A 117 1.61 22.87 5.84
C GLU A 117 1.63 21.59 6.70
N VAL A 118 1.20 20.45 6.16
CA VAL A 118 1.24 19.17 6.87
C VAL A 118 2.68 18.71 7.10
N ASP A 119 3.54 18.82 6.08
CA ASP A 119 4.96 18.47 6.17
C ASP A 119 5.68 19.37 7.20
N GLN A 120 5.42 20.67 7.15
CA GLN A 120 5.98 21.64 8.11
C GLN A 120 5.51 21.35 9.54
N PHE A 121 4.24 21.00 9.70
CA PHE A 121 3.70 20.64 11.01
C PHE A 121 4.39 19.38 11.57
N ALA A 122 4.62 18.36 10.75
CA ALA A 122 5.35 17.17 11.17
C ALA A 122 6.81 17.49 11.52
N ASN A 123 7.48 18.32 10.71
CA ASN A 123 8.84 18.76 10.93
C ASN A 123 9.01 19.53 12.26
N ASN A 124 8.01 20.29 12.71
CA ASN A 124 8.03 20.97 14.00
C ASN A 124 8.07 19.98 15.18
N PHE A 125 7.68 18.73 14.97
CA PHE A 125 7.83 17.61 15.93
C PHE A 125 9.08 16.76 15.71
N GLY A 126 9.95 17.13 14.76
CA GLY A 126 11.11 16.35 14.34
C GLY A 126 10.74 15.07 13.59
N ILE A 127 9.59 15.07 12.89
CA ILE A 127 9.10 13.92 12.12
C ILE A 127 9.09 14.29 10.63
N GLU A 128 9.79 13.51 9.81
CA GLU A 128 9.66 13.53 8.36
C GLU A 128 8.51 12.62 7.92
N ILE A 129 7.70 13.05 6.93
CA ILE A 129 6.70 12.18 6.32
C ILE A 129 7.17 11.75 4.93
N ASP A 130 7.34 10.45 4.75
CA ASP A 130 7.57 9.82 3.44
C ASP A 130 6.21 9.37 2.88
N TRP A 131 5.71 10.15 1.90
CA TRP A 131 4.41 9.92 1.29
C TRP A 131 4.46 8.80 0.24
N ARG A 132 3.74 7.72 0.48
CA ARG A 132 3.49 6.63 -0.45
C ARG A 132 2.07 6.78 -0.99
N THR A 133 1.92 7.67 -1.97
CA THR A 133 0.64 8.02 -2.61
C THR A 133 0.22 6.98 -3.65
N ALA A 134 -0.85 7.21 -4.40
CA ALA A 134 -1.34 6.28 -5.42
C ALA A 134 -0.24 5.87 -6.42
N SER A 135 0.64 6.80 -6.82
CA SER A 135 1.78 6.54 -7.72
C SER A 135 2.81 5.57 -7.15
N PHE A 136 2.96 5.46 -5.83
CA PHE A 136 3.80 4.43 -5.23
C PHE A 136 3.36 3.03 -5.64
N PHE A 137 2.06 2.78 -5.71
CA PHE A 137 1.51 1.48 -6.07
C PHE A 137 1.68 1.14 -7.56
N GLU A 138 2.00 2.13 -8.40
CA GLU A 138 2.36 1.98 -9.81
C GLU A 138 3.87 1.76 -10.02
N SER A 139 4.67 1.91 -8.97
CA SER A 139 6.13 1.78 -9.04
C SER A 139 6.58 0.37 -9.42
N PRO A 140 7.78 0.21 -10.02
CA PRO A 140 8.36 -1.10 -10.29
C PRO A 140 8.44 -2.01 -9.06
N PHE A 141 8.70 -1.44 -7.88
CA PHE A 141 8.71 -2.17 -6.63
C PHE A 141 7.38 -2.90 -6.36
N VAL A 142 6.24 -2.25 -6.56
CA VAL A 142 4.93 -2.86 -6.36
C VAL A 142 4.50 -3.66 -7.58
N ALA A 143 4.57 -3.06 -8.78
CA ALA A 143 3.95 -3.58 -9.99
C ALA A 143 4.75 -4.74 -10.63
N ILE A 144 6.04 -4.86 -10.33
CA ILE A 144 6.93 -5.89 -10.89
C ILE A 144 7.50 -6.78 -9.80
N GLU A 145 8.27 -6.21 -8.84
CA GLU A 145 8.97 -7.00 -7.83
C GLU A 145 8.00 -7.70 -6.87
N ASN A 146 6.87 -7.05 -6.56
CA ASN A 146 5.81 -7.57 -5.69
C ASN A 146 4.51 -7.88 -6.45
N GLU A 147 4.61 -8.22 -7.74
CA GLU A 147 3.48 -8.43 -8.63
C GLU A 147 2.44 -9.43 -8.09
N LYS A 148 2.87 -10.49 -7.43
CA LYS A 148 1.95 -11.50 -6.87
C LYS A 148 1.05 -10.90 -5.79
N ILE A 149 1.61 -10.05 -4.93
CA ILE A 149 0.87 -9.34 -3.89
C ILE A 149 -0.08 -8.33 -4.55
N ALA A 150 0.43 -7.51 -5.47
CA ALA A 150 -0.36 -6.51 -6.18
C ALA A 150 -1.54 -7.14 -6.95
N LYS A 151 -1.35 -8.29 -7.60
CA LYS A 151 -2.41 -9.06 -8.26
C LYS A 151 -3.53 -9.44 -7.30
N HIS A 152 -3.19 -9.87 -6.09
CA HIS A 152 -4.21 -10.20 -5.10
C HIS A 152 -5.12 -9.02 -4.77
N PHE A 153 -4.58 -7.80 -4.70
CA PHE A 153 -5.37 -6.63 -4.32
C PHE A 153 -6.06 -5.94 -5.50
N PHE A 154 -5.48 -5.94 -6.69
CA PHE A 154 -5.98 -5.17 -7.83
C PHE A 154 -6.70 -5.96 -8.91
N LEU A 155 -6.55 -7.29 -8.95
CA LEU A 155 -7.30 -8.09 -9.90
C LEU A 155 -8.64 -8.52 -9.28
N PRO A 156 -9.71 -8.56 -10.10
CA PRO A 156 -10.98 -9.12 -9.66
C PRO A 156 -10.78 -10.59 -9.24
N GLU A 157 -11.62 -11.06 -8.34
CA GLU A 157 -11.65 -12.48 -8.04
C GLU A 157 -12.13 -13.24 -9.27
N LYS A 158 -11.40 -14.32 -9.62
CA LYS A 158 -11.86 -15.22 -10.66
C LYS A 158 -13.04 -16.01 -10.10
N SER A 159 -14.13 -16.05 -10.84
CA SER A 159 -15.23 -16.94 -10.51
C SER A 159 -14.74 -18.40 -10.55
N ILE A 160 -15.42 -19.29 -9.83
CA ILE A 160 -15.16 -20.74 -9.91
C ILE A 160 -15.24 -21.21 -11.36
N PHE A 161 -16.12 -20.60 -12.15
CA PHE A 161 -16.29 -20.90 -13.56
C PHE A 161 -15.06 -20.53 -14.40
N ASP A 162 -14.45 -19.35 -14.15
CA ASP A 162 -13.21 -18.92 -14.82
C ASP A 162 -12.04 -19.84 -14.48
N LEU A 163 -11.93 -20.27 -13.22
CA LEU A 163 -10.92 -21.22 -12.78
C LEU A 163 -11.06 -22.59 -13.43
N LEU A 164 -12.30 -23.06 -13.61
CA LEU A 164 -12.57 -24.32 -14.31
C LEU A 164 -12.21 -24.25 -15.78
N ILE A 165 -12.57 -23.16 -16.45
CA ILE A 165 -12.23 -22.93 -17.88
C ILE A 165 -10.71 -22.87 -18.05
N GLU A 166 -9.98 -22.15 -17.19
CA GLU A 166 -8.53 -22.10 -17.26
C GLU A 166 -7.89 -23.49 -17.05
N LYS A 167 -8.37 -24.27 -16.07
CA LYS A 167 -7.90 -25.61 -15.81
C LYS A 167 -8.13 -26.55 -17.02
N GLN A 168 -9.27 -26.40 -17.68
CA GLN A 168 -9.60 -27.16 -18.88
C GLN A 168 -8.67 -26.82 -20.05
N LYS A 169 -8.44 -25.51 -20.30
CA LYS A 169 -7.50 -25.05 -21.34
C LYS A 169 -6.07 -25.54 -21.11
N HIS A 170 -5.59 -25.54 -19.86
CA HIS A 170 -4.27 -26.08 -19.53
C HIS A 170 -4.19 -27.59 -19.76
N SER A 171 -5.26 -28.33 -19.46
CA SER A 171 -5.34 -29.77 -19.71
C SER A 171 -5.31 -30.11 -21.18
N GLU A 172 -6.01 -29.35 -22.03
CA GLU A 172 -6.05 -29.52 -23.47
C GLU A 172 -4.68 -29.20 -24.10
N ASN A 173 -4.03 -28.10 -23.73
CA ASN A 173 -2.69 -27.75 -24.22
C ASN A 173 -1.64 -28.79 -23.81
N GLY A 174 -1.74 -29.39 -22.65
CA GLY A 174 -0.86 -30.48 -22.19
C GLY A 174 -1.04 -31.76 -23.02
N ARG A 175 -2.26 -32.07 -23.48
CA ARG A 175 -2.54 -33.22 -24.36
C ARG A 175 -2.00 -33.03 -25.77
N PHE A 176 -2.07 -31.83 -26.33
CA PHE A 176 -1.52 -31.52 -27.65
C PHE A 176 0.00 -31.61 -27.71
N GLN A 177 0.71 -31.23 -26.63
CA GLN A 177 2.17 -31.39 -26.55
C GLN A 177 2.61 -32.84 -26.41
N ALA A 178 1.83 -33.69 -25.73
CA ALA A 178 2.14 -35.12 -25.57
C ALA A 178 1.89 -35.94 -26.85
N SER A 179 0.99 -35.52 -27.72
CA SER A 179 0.67 -36.23 -28.98
C SER A 179 1.60 -35.86 -30.14
N SER A 180 2.44 -34.84 -30.03
CA SER A 180 3.43 -34.43 -31.04
C SER A 180 4.82 -35.10 -30.87
N ALA A 181 5.03 -35.87 -29.82
CA ALA A 181 6.23 -36.68 -29.61
C ALA A 181 6.01 -38.09 -30.23
N THR A 182 6.13 -38.20 -31.53
CA THR A 182 6.26 -39.51 -32.22
C THR A 182 7.69 -39.98 -32.05
N PRO A 183 7.96 -41.17 -31.51
CA PRO A 183 9.31 -41.75 -31.52
C PRO A 183 9.69 -42.18 -32.93
N ASN A 184 10.88 -41.73 -33.37
CA ASN A 184 11.60 -42.33 -34.49
C ASN A 184 12.15 -43.71 -34.10
#